data_589b1b0f693cbe5d6bedb1526efc141c
#
_entry.id   589b1b0f693cbe5d6bedb1526efc141c
#
_cell.length_a   1.000
_cell.length_b   1.000
_cell.length_c   1.000
_cell.angle_alpha   90.00
_cell.angle_beta   90.00
_cell.angle_gamma   90.00
#
_symmetry.space_group_name_H-M   'P 1'
#
loop_
_entity.id
_entity.type
_entity.pdbx_description
1 polymer ?
#
loop_
_entity_poly.entity_id
_entity_poly.type
_entity_poly.pdbx_seq_one_letter_code
_entity_poly.pdbx_strand_id
1 'polypeptide(L)'
;RGLGDVYKRQPLLRKAYHNSHIAENAEFIAFCEENDWWLSDYALFMAIKDSQGGASFLEWDAPLKLREPEAIRRCRHELSDEICFWQFLQYLFAKQWQALKAYANGKGISIIGDIPIYVALDSADTWSHPELFQLSEGCVPKAVAGVPPDAFSATGQLWGNPLYDWEYHRKTGYDWWILRIGYS
;
A
#
# COMPACT_ATOMS: atom_id res chain seq x y z
N ARG A 1 -1.89 22.84 6.79
CA ARG A 1 -2.84 22.15 5.88
C ARG A 1 -2.34 20.71 5.75
N GLY A 2 -2.75 19.83 6.61
CA GLY A 2 -2.23 18.48 6.70
C GLY A 2 -3.36 17.46 6.88
N LEU A 3 -3.16 16.50 7.77
CA LEU A 3 -4.06 15.39 8.09
C LEU A 3 -5.56 15.79 8.26
N GLY A 4 -5.86 17.01 8.73
CA GLY A 4 -7.23 17.50 8.84
C GLY A 4 -8.02 17.61 7.52
N ASP A 5 -7.33 17.75 6.38
CA ASP A 5 -8.00 17.80 5.07
C ASP A 5 -8.37 16.39 4.55
N VAL A 6 -7.62 15.37 4.93
CA VAL A 6 -7.91 13.97 4.59
C VAL A 6 -9.20 13.53 5.27
N TYR A 7 -9.33 13.76 6.58
CA TYR A 7 -10.55 13.42 7.33
C TYR A 7 -11.79 14.14 6.83
N LYS A 8 -11.66 15.38 6.33
CA LYS A 8 -12.78 16.12 5.74
C LYS A 8 -13.22 15.58 4.38
N ARG A 9 -12.33 14.93 3.64
CA ARG A 9 -12.62 14.40 2.30
C ARG A 9 -13.21 12.99 2.34
N GLN A 10 -12.90 12.19 3.34
CA GLN A 10 -13.42 10.82 3.45
C GLN A 10 -14.95 10.73 3.34
N PRO A 11 -15.76 11.56 4.05
CA PRO A 11 -17.21 11.50 3.91
C PRO A 11 -17.72 11.78 2.48
N LEU A 12 -17.03 12.68 1.76
CA LEU A 12 -17.37 12.99 0.37
C LEU A 12 -17.03 11.84 -0.57
N LEU A 13 -15.88 11.21 -0.35
CA LEU A 13 -15.43 10.04 -1.13
C LEU A 13 -16.35 8.84 -0.88
N ARG A 14 -16.77 8.59 0.37
CA ARG A 14 -17.75 7.55 0.68
C ARG A 14 -19.11 7.83 0.02
N LYS A 15 -19.57 9.08 0.05
CA LYS A 15 -20.81 9.46 -0.66
C LYS A 15 -20.68 9.23 -2.17
N ALA A 16 -19.54 9.57 -2.75
CA ALA A 16 -19.28 9.31 -4.17
C ALA A 16 -19.26 7.80 -4.47
N TYR A 17 -18.62 7.00 -3.62
CA TYR A 17 -18.59 5.53 -3.73
C TYR A 17 -20.01 4.96 -3.71
N HIS A 18 -20.81 5.26 -2.71
CA HIS A 18 -22.18 4.73 -2.60
C HIS A 18 -23.08 5.14 -3.77
N ASN A 19 -22.88 6.35 -4.33
CA ASN A 19 -23.66 6.83 -5.46
C ASN A 19 -23.17 6.32 -6.83
N SER A 20 -21.97 5.73 -6.90
CA SER A 20 -21.34 5.39 -8.17
C SER A 20 -21.78 4.02 -8.73
N HIS A 21 -22.35 3.14 -7.89
CA HIS A 21 -22.60 1.73 -8.24
C HIS A 21 -21.37 1.05 -8.87
N ILE A 22 -20.18 1.39 -8.34
CA ILE A 22 -18.89 1.08 -8.98
C ILE A 22 -18.66 -0.41 -9.21
N ALA A 23 -19.23 -1.27 -8.36
CA ALA A 23 -19.08 -2.72 -8.46
C ALA A 23 -19.59 -3.31 -9.79
N GLU A 24 -20.48 -2.59 -10.50
CA GLU A 24 -21.02 -2.98 -11.81
C GLU A 24 -20.25 -2.32 -12.97
N ASN A 25 -19.27 -1.46 -12.68
CA ASN A 25 -18.54 -0.73 -13.71
C ASN A 25 -17.43 -1.58 -14.33
N ALA A 26 -17.51 -1.84 -15.63
CA ALA A 26 -16.56 -2.70 -16.33
C ALA A 26 -15.11 -2.18 -16.30
N GLU A 27 -14.90 -0.85 -16.36
CA GLU A 27 -13.54 -0.27 -16.28
C GLU A 27 -12.95 -0.48 -14.89
N PHE A 28 -13.76 -0.38 -13.85
CA PHE A 28 -13.33 -0.64 -12.47
C PHE A 28 -12.99 -2.11 -12.26
N ILE A 29 -13.81 -3.01 -12.75
CA ILE A 29 -13.56 -4.46 -12.66
C ILE A 29 -12.24 -4.81 -13.36
N ALA A 30 -12.05 -4.34 -14.59
CA ALA A 30 -10.80 -4.54 -15.32
C ALA A 30 -9.58 -3.97 -14.56
N PHE A 31 -9.71 -2.76 -14.00
CA PHE A 31 -8.65 -2.17 -13.18
C PHE A 31 -8.30 -3.05 -11.97
N CYS A 32 -9.30 -3.59 -11.28
CA CYS A 32 -9.06 -4.47 -10.14
C CYS A 32 -8.36 -5.77 -10.55
N GLU A 33 -8.75 -6.37 -11.68
CA GLU A 33 -8.13 -7.58 -12.21
C GLU A 33 -6.68 -7.35 -12.66
N GLU A 34 -6.41 -6.26 -13.38
CA GLU A 34 -5.07 -5.89 -13.86
C GLU A 34 -4.10 -5.57 -12.71
N ASN A 35 -4.62 -5.08 -11.59
CA ASN A 35 -3.84 -4.65 -10.43
C ASN A 35 -3.92 -5.60 -9.23
N ASP A 36 -4.52 -6.78 -9.37
CA ASP A 36 -4.77 -7.72 -8.27
C ASP A 36 -3.49 -8.07 -7.48
N TRP A 37 -2.35 -8.11 -8.15
CA TRP A 37 -1.04 -8.44 -7.57
C TRP A 37 -0.60 -7.55 -6.39
N TRP A 38 -1.17 -6.34 -6.25
CA TRP A 38 -0.92 -5.44 -5.13
C TRP A 38 -2.22 -4.91 -4.50
N LEU A 39 -3.23 -4.64 -5.33
CA LEU A 39 -4.44 -3.93 -4.93
C LEU A 39 -5.30 -4.76 -3.97
N SER A 40 -5.36 -6.06 -4.17
CA SER A 40 -6.14 -6.98 -3.34
C SER A 40 -5.66 -6.99 -1.89
N ASP A 41 -4.35 -7.08 -1.66
CA ASP A 41 -3.76 -7.06 -0.32
C ASP A 41 -3.73 -5.66 0.29
N TYR A 42 -3.48 -4.63 -0.52
CA TYR A 42 -3.57 -3.24 -0.08
C TYR A 42 -4.98 -2.89 0.44
N ALA A 43 -6.00 -3.19 -0.33
CA ALA A 43 -7.38 -2.87 0.04
C ALA A 43 -7.83 -3.63 1.27
N LEU A 44 -7.47 -4.91 1.38
CA LEU A 44 -7.72 -5.73 2.57
C LEU A 44 -7.00 -5.16 3.81
N PHE A 45 -5.70 -4.83 3.69
CA PHE A 45 -4.93 -4.22 4.77
C PHE A 45 -5.59 -2.94 5.29
N MET A 46 -5.99 -2.05 4.37
CA MET A 46 -6.61 -0.78 4.74
C MET A 46 -7.99 -0.98 5.37
N ALA A 47 -8.79 -1.91 4.86
CA ALA A 47 -10.09 -2.24 5.44
C ALA A 47 -9.97 -2.80 6.87
N ILE A 48 -9.02 -3.71 7.11
CA ILE A 48 -8.74 -4.22 8.45
C ILE A 48 -8.23 -3.09 9.34
N LYS A 49 -7.30 -2.28 8.87
CA LYS A 49 -6.73 -1.16 9.63
C LYS A 49 -7.81 -0.18 10.08
N ASP A 50 -8.74 0.18 9.19
CA ASP A 50 -9.89 1.02 9.54
C ASP A 50 -10.79 0.35 10.60
N SER A 51 -11.07 -0.95 10.48
CA SER A 51 -11.86 -1.70 11.46
C SER A 51 -11.18 -1.79 12.83
N GLN A 52 -9.85 -1.69 12.88
CA GLN A 52 -9.04 -1.65 14.10
C GLN A 52 -8.76 -0.21 14.59
N GLY A 53 -9.52 0.78 14.12
CA GLY A 53 -9.36 2.18 14.54
C GLY A 53 -8.03 2.82 14.11
N GLY A 54 -7.39 2.32 13.06
CA GLY A 54 -6.12 2.81 12.54
C GLY A 54 -4.88 2.26 13.27
N ALA A 55 -5.05 1.29 14.17
CA ALA A 55 -3.94 0.64 14.89
C ALA A 55 -2.95 0.01 13.91
N SER A 56 -1.66 -0.03 14.29
CA SER A 56 -0.64 -0.73 13.55
C SER A 56 -0.97 -2.22 13.44
N PHE A 57 -0.64 -2.85 12.29
CA PHE A 57 -0.86 -4.29 12.14
C PHE A 57 -0.04 -5.11 13.15
N LEU A 58 1.03 -4.53 13.70
CA LEU A 58 1.82 -5.15 14.76
C LEU A 58 1.03 -5.32 16.08
N GLU A 59 -0.02 -4.51 16.26
CA GLU A 59 -0.91 -4.53 17.42
C GLU A 59 -2.17 -5.39 17.19
N TRP A 60 -2.40 -5.86 15.95
CA TRP A 60 -3.53 -6.73 15.66
C TRP A 60 -3.37 -8.09 16.37
N ASP A 61 -4.49 -8.78 16.54
CA ASP A 61 -4.47 -10.14 17.07
C ASP A 61 -3.62 -11.08 16.18
N ALA A 62 -3.04 -12.10 16.78
CA ALA A 62 -2.07 -12.96 16.10
C ALA A 62 -2.59 -13.56 14.78
N PRO A 63 -3.84 -14.05 14.68
CA PRO A 63 -4.38 -14.58 13.44
C PRO A 63 -4.40 -13.57 12.29
N LEU A 64 -4.73 -12.30 12.55
CA LEU A 64 -4.72 -11.24 11.53
C LEU A 64 -3.31 -10.77 11.22
N LYS A 65 -2.49 -10.55 12.25
CA LYS A 65 -1.09 -10.15 12.09
C LYS A 65 -0.29 -11.14 11.25
N LEU A 66 -0.47 -12.43 11.49
CA LEU A 66 0.25 -13.52 10.81
C LEU A 66 -0.48 -14.03 9.56
N ARG A 67 -1.56 -13.37 9.15
CA ARG A 67 -2.35 -13.71 7.96
C ARG A 67 -2.84 -15.17 7.95
N GLU A 68 -3.31 -15.69 9.08
CA GLU A 68 -3.89 -17.03 9.10
C GLU A 68 -5.05 -17.13 8.10
N PRO A 69 -5.09 -18.18 7.26
CA PRO A 69 -6.04 -18.27 6.14
C PRO A 69 -7.51 -18.10 6.54
N GLU A 70 -7.91 -18.63 7.69
CA GLU A 70 -9.27 -18.49 8.21
C GLU A 70 -9.61 -17.04 8.62
N ALA A 71 -8.68 -16.36 9.30
CA ALA A 71 -8.84 -14.97 9.69
C ALA A 71 -8.96 -14.07 8.46
N ILE A 72 -8.10 -14.29 7.47
CA ILE A 72 -8.13 -13.53 6.21
C ILE A 72 -9.42 -13.78 5.43
N ARG A 73 -9.89 -15.02 5.32
CA ARG A 73 -11.17 -15.36 4.66
C ARG A 73 -12.35 -14.67 5.33
N ARG A 74 -12.41 -14.70 6.66
CA ARG A 74 -13.44 -14.01 7.42
C ARG A 74 -13.44 -12.51 7.17
N CYS A 75 -12.26 -11.86 7.27
CA CYS A 75 -12.15 -10.42 7.00
C CYS A 75 -12.54 -10.05 5.56
N ARG A 76 -12.14 -10.84 4.56
CA ARG A 76 -12.56 -10.60 3.16
C ARG A 76 -14.07 -10.63 3.00
N HIS A 77 -14.75 -11.51 3.72
CA HIS A 77 -16.22 -11.59 3.69
C HIS A 77 -16.87 -10.45 4.47
N GLU A 78 -16.45 -10.22 5.71
CA GLU A 78 -17.07 -9.24 6.62
C GLU A 78 -16.80 -7.79 6.20
N LEU A 79 -15.64 -7.52 5.58
CA LEU A 79 -15.19 -6.19 5.17
C LEU A 79 -15.26 -5.98 3.65
N SER A 80 -16.06 -6.77 2.93
CA SER A 80 -16.10 -6.74 1.45
C SER A 80 -16.44 -5.35 0.89
N ASP A 81 -17.33 -4.60 1.51
CA ASP A 81 -17.70 -3.23 1.11
C ASP A 81 -16.55 -2.25 1.35
N GLU A 82 -15.87 -2.35 2.51
CA GLU A 82 -14.69 -1.52 2.81
C GLU A 82 -13.52 -1.81 1.87
N ILE A 83 -13.30 -3.07 1.51
CA ILE A 83 -12.29 -3.48 0.53
C ILE A 83 -12.60 -2.84 -0.82
N CYS A 84 -13.86 -2.95 -1.29
CA CYS A 84 -14.31 -2.34 -2.53
C CYS A 84 -14.16 -0.80 -2.51
N PHE A 85 -14.43 -0.15 -1.38
CA PHE A 85 -14.20 1.29 -1.21
C PHE A 85 -12.71 1.67 -1.37
N TRP A 86 -11.78 0.90 -0.79
CA TRP A 86 -10.35 1.16 -0.93
C TRP A 86 -9.86 0.91 -2.36
N GLN A 87 -10.39 -0.10 -3.03
CA GLN A 87 -10.15 -0.34 -4.48
C GLN A 87 -10.67 0.82 -5.32
N PHE A 88 -11.88 1.31 -5.03
CA PHE A 88 -12.46 2.47 -5.70
C PHE A 88 -11.59 3.73 -5.58
N LEU A 89 -11.01 3.99 -4.41
CA LEU A 89 -10.11 5.13 -4.23
C LEU A 89 -8.85 5.01 -5.11
N GLN A 90 -8.28 3.82 -5.23
CA GLN A 90 -7.12 3.59 -6.09
C GLN A 90 -7.48 3.71 -7.57
N TYR A 91 -8.63 3.21 -7.98
CA TYR A 91 -9.15 3.38 -9.33
C TYR A 91 -9.32 4.86 -9.69
N LEU A 92 -9.95 5.64 -8.83
CA LEU A 92 -10.10 7.09 -9.06
C LEU A 92 -8.75 7.79 -9.18
N PHE A 93 -7.82 7.46 -8.31
CA PHE A 93 -6.46 8.02 -8.37
C PHE A 93 -5.77 7.66 -9.69
N ALA A 94 -5.77 6.40 -10.08
CA ALA A 94 -5.16 5.93 -11.32
C ALA A 94 -5.76 6.63 -12.55
N LYS A 95 -7.08 6.73 -12.61
CA LYS A 95 -7.80 7.41 -13.70
C LYS A 95 -7.42 8.89 -13.80
N GLN A 96 -7.38 9.59 -12.68
CA GLN A 96 -7.01 11.01 -12.63
C GLN A 96 -5.53 11.22 -12.97
N TRP A 97 -4.66 10.36 -12.46
CA TRP A 97 -3.23 10.40 -12.74
C TRP A 97 -2.94 10.17 -14.22
N GLN A 98 -3.56 9.16 -14.82
CA GLN A 98 -3.41 8.87 -16.26
C GLN A 98 -3.88 10.04 -17.12
N ALA A 99 -5.00 10.67 -16.78
CA ALA A 99 -5.50 11.85 -17.49
C ALA A 99 -4.53 13.03 -17.39
N LEU A 100 -3.98 13.30 -16.20
CA LEU A 100 -2.98 14.35 -15.99
C LEU A 100 -1.69 14.06 -16.76
N LYS A 101 -1.18 12.82 -16.70
CA LYS A 101 0.02 12.39 -17.41
C LYS A 101 -0.16 12.52 -18.94
N ALA A 102 -1.30 12.08 -19.45
CA ALA A 102 -1.62 12.22 -20.88
C ALA A 102 -1.70 13.69 -21.31
N TYR A 103 -2.32 14.55 -20.51
CA TYR A 103 -2.37 15.99 -20.78
C TYR A 103 -0.98 16.62 -20.81
N ALA A 104 -0.12 16.34 -19.83
CA ALA A 104 1.25 16.84 -19.78
C ALA A 104 2.08 16.37 -21.00
N ASN A 105 2.00 15.07 -21.29
CA ASN A 105 2.71 14.48 -22.43
C ASN A 105 2.23 15.06 -23.76
N GLY A 106 0.92 15.33 -23.91
CA GLY A 106 0.36 16.01 -25.09
C GLY A 106 0.84 17.46 -25.27
N LYS A 107 1.44 18.05 -24.22
CA LYS A 107 2.10 19.37 -24.25
C LYS A 107 3.61 19.27 -24.38
N GLY A 108 4.18 18.09 -24.61
CA GLY A 108 5.62 17.87 -24.69
C GLY A 108 6.33 17.87 -23.33
N ILE A 109 5.59 17.74 -22.22
CA ILE A 109 6.15 17.72 -20.87
C ILE A 109 6.17 16.25 -20.39
N SER A 110 7.36 15.74 -20.06
CA SER A 110 7.54 14.44 -19.42
C SER A 110 7.48 14.60 -17.90
N ILE A 111 6.74 13.70 -17.23
CA ILE A 111 6.72 13.63 -15.78
C ILE A 111 7.68 12.51 -15.38
N ILE A 112 8.67 12.84 -14.57
CA ILE A 112 9.62 11.90 -13.98
C ILE A 112 9.22 11.73 -12.53
N GLY A 113 8.83 10.52 -12.15
CA GLY A 113 8.50 10.15 -10.78
C GLY A 113 9.72 9.73 -9.98
N ASP A 114 9.47 9.45 -8.70
CA ASP A 114 10.44 8.87 -7.77
C ASP A 114 9.82 7.65 -7.10
N ILE A 115 10.65 6.67 -6.75
CA ILE A 115 10.22 5.47 -6.04
C ILE A 115 10.81 5.53 -4.64
N PRO A 116 9.98 5.46 -3.58
CA PRO A 116 10.50 5.37 -2.22
C PRO A 116 11.44 4.17 -2.07
N ILE A 117 12.67 4.43 -1.61
CA ILE A 117 13.68 3.38 -1.40
C ILE A 117 13.21 2.34 -0.38
N TYR A 118 12.53 2.78 0.68
CA TYR A 118 12.01 1.92 1.72
C TYR A 118 10.49 2.02 1.83
N VAL A 119 9.87 0.95 2.34
CA VAL A 119 8.46 0.95 2.75
C VAL A 119 8.36 1.18 4.26
N ALA A 120 7.22 1.63 4.73
CA ALA A 120 6.96 1.70 6.16
C ALA A 120 6.82 0.29 6.75
N LEU A 121 7.26 0.09 7.99
CA LEU A 121 7.03 -1.17 8.69
C LEU A 121 5.53 -1.47 8.81
N ASP A 122 4.72 -0.46 9.13
CA ASP A 122 3.28 -0.56 9.18
C ASP A 122 2.69 -0.25 7.78
N SER A 123 2.81 -1.21 6.87
CA SER A 123 2.35 -1.11 5.49
C SER A 123 1.78 -2.44 4.99
N ALA A 124 0.99 -2.36 3.92
CA ALA A 124 0.45 -3.53 3.23
C ALA A 124 1.57 -4.45 2.73
N ASP A 125 2.65 -3.89 2.15
CA ASP A 125 3.80 -4.68 1.65
C ASP A 125 4.42 -5.53 2.77
N THR A 126 4.70 -4.93 3.92
CA THR A 126 5.35 -5.63 5.04
C THR A 126 4.42 -6.67 5.66
N TRP A 127 3.13 -6.39 5.72
CA TRP A 127 2.14 -7.31 6.23
C TRP A 127 1.85 -8.47 5.27
N SER A 128 1.74 -8.20 3.97
CA SER A 128 1.39 -9.21 2.97
C SER A 128 2.58 -10.07 2.53
N HIS A 129 3.78 -9.49 2.54
CA HIS A 129 5.01 -10.10 2.04
C HIS A 129 6.18 -9.93 3.04
N PRO A 130 6.04 -10.43 4.29
CA PRO A 130 7.09 -10.29 5.30
C PRO A 130 8.42 -10.93 4.90
N GLU A 131 8.40 -11.92 3.99
CA GLU A 131 9.57 -12.60 3.43
C GLU A 131 10.48 -11.68 2.60
N LEU A 132 9.97 -10.54 2.12
CA LEU A 132 10.78 -9.54 1.42
C LEU A 132 11.72 -8.75 2.34
N PHE A 133 11.53 -8.88 3.65
CA PHE A 133 12.20 -8.03 4.64
C PHE A 133 12.91 -8.85 5.71
N GLN A 134 13.91 -8.24 6.35
CA GLN A 134 14.65 -8.85 7.46
C GLN A 134 13.83 -8.77 8.75
N LEU A 135 12.78 -9.59 8.84
CA LEU A 135 11.92 -9.67 10.02
C LEU A 135 12.20 -10.97 10.80
N SER A 136 11.94 -10.93 12.10
CA SER A 136 11.83 -12.10 12.95
C SER A 136 10.40 -12.65 12.96
N GLU A 137 10.18 -13.77 13.64
CA GLU A 137 8.83 -14.24 13.97
C GLU A 137 8.03 -13.12 14.66
N GLY A 138 6.78 -12.95 14.28
CA GLY A 138 5.92 -11.87 14.77
C GLY A 138 6.16 -10.51 14.10
N CYS A 139 6.84 -10.46 12.95
CA CYS A 139 7.03 -9.27 12.11
C CYS A 139 7.89 -8.16 12.76
N VAL A 140 8.80 -8.51 13.69
CA VAL A 140 9.70 -7.53 14.32
C VAL A 140 10.96 -7.38 13.45
N PRO A 141 11.37 -6.14 13.05
CA PRO A 141 12.58 -5.92 12.29
C PRO A 141 13.84 -6.39 13.02
N LYS A 142 14.69 -7.18 12.35
CA LYS A 142 16.02 -7.57 12.87
C LYS A 142 16.99 -6.40 12.85
N ALA A 143 16.82 -5.49 11.89
CA ALA A 143 17.53 -4.24 11.77
C ALA A 143 16.66 -3.25 10.98
N VAL A 144 16.91 -1.96 11.14
CA VAL A 144 16.18 -0.88 10.48
C VAL A 144 17.12 0.05 9.71
N ALA A 145 16.56 0.71 8.70
CA ALA A 145 17.27 1.65 7.86
C ALA A 145 17.61 2.95 8.60
N GLY A 146 18.71 3.55 8.20
CA GLY A 146 19.19 4.84 8.67
C GLY A 146 20.44 5.25 7.91
N VAL A 147 20.94 6.45 8.21
CA VAL A 147 22.20 6.96 7.66
C VAL A 147 23.13 7.43 8.76
N PRO A 148 24.47 7.26 8.61
CA PRO A 148 25.44 7.79 9.55
C PRO A 148 25.44 9.32 9.55
N PRO A 149 26.14 9.96 10.51
CA PRO A 149 26.34 11.41 10.51
C PRO A 149 26.92 11.91 9.18
N ASP A 150 26.34 13.02 8.69
CA ASP A 150 26.75 13.69 7.46
C ASP A 150 26.68 15.21 7.61
N ALA A 151 26.84 15.95 6.49
CA ALA A 151 26.78 17.42 6.48
C ALA A 151 25.39 17.98 6.84
N PHE A 152 24.31 17.18 6.71
CA PHE A 152 22.94 17.59 7.00
C PHE A 152 22.49 17.18 8.41
N SER A 153 23.09 16.13 8.97
CA SER A 153 22.75 15.62 10.31
C SER A 153 24.00 15.17 11.06
N ALA A 154 24.41 15.95 12.06
CA ALA A 154 25.60 15.67 12.87
C ALA A 154 25.51 14.37 13.68
N THR A 155 24.31 13.86 13.93
CA THR A 155 24.06 12.61 14.68
C THR A 155 23.60 11.45 13.81
N GLY A 156 23.49 11.65 12.48
CA GLY A 156 22.86 10.71 11.56
C GLY A 156 21.34 10.70 11.69
N GLN A 157 20.68 9.79 10.97
CA GLN A 157 19.23 9.65 11.01
C GLN A 157 18.87 8.17 11.14
N LEU A 158 17.93 7.86 12.03
CA LEU A 158 17.32 6.55 12.16
C LEU A 158 15.92 6.63 11.54
N TRP A 159 15.73 5.98 10.37
CA TRP A 159 14.47 6.07 9.64
C TRP A 159 13.43 5.05 10.12
N GLY A 160 13.88 3.91 10.67
CA GLY A 160 12.99 2.91 11.24
C GLY A 160 12.32 1.96 10.24
N ASN A 161 12.57 2.13 8.94
CA ASN A 161 12.04 1.25 7.91
C ASN A 161 12.71 -0.13 7.97
N PRO A 162 11.99 -1.23 7.70
CA PRO A 162 12.59 -2.56 7.65
C PRO A 162 13.61 -2.66 6.50
N LEU A 163 14.68 -3.42 6.72
CA LEU A 163 15.65 -3.71 5.66
C LEU A 163 15.12 -4.85 4.78
N TYR A 164 15.47 -4.82 3.51
CA TYR A 164 15.14 -5.87 2.54
C TYR A 164 15.96 -7.13 2.77
N ASP A 165 15.36 -8.30 2.59
CA ASP A 165 16.06 -9.56 2.46
C ASP A 165 16.57 -9.74 1.03
N TRP A 166 17.76 -9.22 0.73
CA TRP A 166 18.34 -9.27 -0.61
C TRP A 166 18.64 -10.69 -1.09
N GLU A 167 18.79 -11.65 -0.20
CA GLU A 167 18.95 -13.05 -0.58
C GLU A 167 17.63 -13.61 -1.12
N TYR A 168 16.52 -13.33 -0.45
CA TYR A 168 15.20 -13.70 -0.93
C TYR A 168 14.88 -13.02 -2.27
N HIS A 169 15.10 -11.71 -2.39
CA HIS A 169 14.89 -10.98 -3.64
C HIS A 169 15.68 -11.57 -4.80
N ARG A 170 16.94 -11.94 -4.58
CA ARG A 170 17.75 -12.58 -5.61
C ARG A 170 17.20 -13.95 -6.02
N LYS A 171 16.74 -14.77 -5.06
CA LYS A 171 16.16 -16.09 -5.31
C LYS A 171 14.87 -16.01 -6.14
N THR A 172 14.08 -14.94 -5.96
CA THR A 172 12.84 -14.69 -6.70
C THR A 172 13.04 -13.84 -7.96
N GLY A 173 14.28 -13.63 -8.40
CA GLY A 173 14.56 -12.84 -9.60
C GLY A 173 14.23 -11.36 -9.48
N TYR A 174 14.10 -10.83 -8.27
CA TYR A 174 13.69 -9.44 -7.98
C TYR A 174 12.29 -9.08 -8.47
N ASP A 175 11.39 -10.04 -8.58
CA ASP A 175 10.04 -9.86 -9.17
C ASP A 175 9.29 -8.69 -8.54
N TRP A 176 9.29 -8.58 -7.20
CA TRP A 176 8.62 -7.47 -6.50
C TRP A 176 9.17 -6.09 -6.94
N TRP A 177 10.50 -5.96 -7.11
CA TRP A 177 11.11 -4.72 -7.58
C TRP A 177 10.78 -4.43 -9.04
N ILE A 178 10.79 -5.44 -9.89
CA ILE A 178 10.47 -5.32 -11.31
C ILE A 178 9.03 -4.83 -11.48
N LEU A 179 8.07 -5.43 -10.75
CA LEU A 179 6.67 -5.02 -10.76
C LEU A 179 6.51 -3.59 -10.25
N ARG A 180 7.15 -3.25 -9.13
CA ARG A 180 7.05 -1.93 -8.52
C ARG A 180 7.62 -0.83 -9.42
N ILE A 181 8.77 -1.06 -10.04
CA ILE A 181 9.40 -0.10 -10.97
C ILE A 181 8.57 0.01 -12.25
N GLY A 182 8.06 -1.10 -12.76
CA GLY A 182 7.26 -1.11 -13.97
C GLY A 182 5.92 -0.40 -13.83
N TYR A 183 5.38 -0.31 -12.61
CA TYR A 183 4.13 0.38 -12.30
C TYR A 183 4.30 1.92 -12.18
N SER A 184 5.49 2.41 -11.87
CA SER A 184 5.79 3.84 -11.67
C SER A 184 5.98 4.58 -12.99
#